data_798c59bcf1dd7e00fcff69f149d40702
#
_entry.id   798c59bcf1dd7e00fcff69f149d40702
#
_cell.length_a   1.000
_cell.length_b   1.000
_cell.length_c   1.000
_cell.angle_alpha   90.00
_cell.angle_beta   90.00
_cell.angle_gamma   90.00
#
_symmetry.space_group_name_H-M   'P 1'
#
loop_
_entity.id
_entity.type
_entity.pdbx_description
1 polymer ?
#
loop_
_entity_poly.entity_id
_entity_poly.type
_entity_poly.pdbx_seq_one_letter_code
_entity_poly.pdbx_strand_id
1 'polypeptide(L)'
;KIRYQVKALKECGLEMHTCWLDDTDNHKRRMVDESIIADYGFGIKGKILKRIEFDSIVHYVQKENIDFIYVRYVHNASPFSIRLMKLLKKTGARIVMEIPTYPYDQEYKGLPFVYQRILFIDKCFRQHLARYVDKIVTFSDYDIIWNRPTIRISNGIDFSEIPLRGPKNDTAHSLQLIAVATMHPWHGFDRVIAGMANYYRTHTDTHDYKVYLNIVGFGVPELVDSYKKDVAKHQLEKYIIFHSALYGKELDAVFEQSDMGIGSLARHRSGIDKIKTLKNREYAARGIPFVY
;
A
#
# COMPACT_ATOMS: atom_id res chain seq x y z
N LYS A 1 1.44 0.90 -8.10
CA LYS A 1 0.11 0.29 -8.09
C LYS A 1 -0.88 1.08 -8.95
N ILE A 2 -1.15 2.37 -8.65
CA ILE A 2 -2.13 3.19 -9.40
C ILE A 2 -1.77 3.24 -10.89
N ARG A 3 -0.51 3.50 -11.23
CA ARG A 3 -0.04 3.53 -12.63
C ARG A 3 -0.39 2.23 -13.39
N TYR A 4 -0.17 1.05 -12.79
CA TYR A 4 -0.51 -0.23 -13.41
C TYR A 4 -2.01 -0.44 -13.53
N GLN A 5 -2.80 0.02 -12.56
CA GLN A 5 -4.25 -0.03 -12.63
C GLN A 5 -4.79 0.83 -13.77
N VAL A 6 -4.27 2.05 -13.93
CA VAL A 6 -4.62 2.94 -15.06
C VAL A 6 -4.20 2.33 -16.40
N LYS A 7 -2.98 1.76 -16.49
CA LYS A 7 -2.49 1.06 -17.69
C LYS A 7 -3.46 -0.06 -18.09
N ALA A 8 -3.80 -0.94 -17.16
CA ALA A 8 -4.69 -2.06 -17.41
C ALA A 8 -6.11 -1.62 -17.84
N LEU A 9 -6.64 -0.55 -17.24
CA LEU A 9 -7.94 -0.01 -17.64
C LEU A 9 -7.91 0.59 -19.05
N LYS A 10 -6.83 1.27 -19.44
CA LYS A 10 -6.62 1.76 -20.81
C LYS A 10 -6.51 0.60 -21.81
N GLU A 11 -5.80 -0.48 -21.45
CA GLU A 11 -5.70 -1.70 -22.26
C GLU A 11 -7.05 -2.41 -22.44
N CYS A 12 -7.99 -2.23 -21.49
CA CYS A 12 -9.38 -2.67 -21.63
C CYS A 12 -10.24 -1.76 -22.53
N GLY A 13 -9.65 -0.75 -23.16
CA GLY A 13 -10.35 0.17 -24.07
C GLY A 13 -11.07 1.33 -23.38
N LEU A 14 -10.79 1.60 -22.09
CA LEU A 14 -11.40 2.73 -21.40
C LEU A 14 -10.59 4.01 -21.65
N GLU A 15 -11.29 5.09 -21.96
CA GLU A 15 -10.70 6.42 -21.93
C GLU A 15 -10.56 6.86 -20.45
N MET A 16 -9.32 7.15 -20.04
CA MET A 16 -8.98 7.33 -18.64
C MET A 16 -8.38 8.70 -18.38
N HIS A 17 -8.99 9.42 -17.46
CA HIS A 17 -8.45 10.65 -16.87
C HIS A 17 -8.06 10.42 -15.43
N THR A 18 -6.88 10.85 -15.03
CA THR A 18 -6.34 10.65 -13.69
C THR A 18 -6.31 11.95 -12.92
N CYS A 19 -7.17 12.10 -11.90
CA CYS A 19 -7.20 13.26 -11.03
C CYS A 19 -6.40 13.01 -9.75
N TRP A 20 -5.43 13.89 -9.46
CA TRP A 20 -4.56 13.77 -8.29
C TRP A 20 -4.15 15.13 -7.72
N LEU A 21 -3.58 15.13 -6.53
CA LEU A 21 -3.07 16.33 -5.88
C LEU A 21 -1.55 16.36 -6.01
N ASP A 22 -1.04 17.38 -6.69
CA ASP A 22 0.38 17.72 -6.68
C ASP A 22 0.69 18.55 -5.42
N ASP A 23 1.75 18.16 -4.73
CA ASP A 23 2.24 18.81 -3.50
C ASP A 23 3.76 19.06 -3.59
N THR A 24 4.26 19.24 -4.81
CA THR A 24 5.67 19.48 -5.07
C THR A 24 6.05 20.89 -4.61
N ASP A 25 7.22 21.03 -4.01
CA ASP A 25 7.77 22.30 -3.50
C ASP A 25 6.82 23.07 -2.57
N ASN A 26 6.02 22.32 -1.80
CA ASN A 26 4.99 22.88 -0.91
C ASN A 26 3.89 23.68 -1.63
N HIS A 27 3.83 23.62 -2.97
CA HIS A 27 2.77 24.19 -3.80
C HIS A 27 1.65 23.17 -3.99
N LYS A 28 0.41 23.57 -3.74
CA LYS A 28 -0.76 22.68 -3.79
C LYS A 28 -1.56 22.91 -5.04
N ARG A 29 -1.58 21.95 -5.95
CA ARG A 29 -2.32 22.01 -7.22
C ARG A 29 -3.16 20.77 -7.42
N ARG A 30 -4.34 20.93 -8.01
CA ARG A 30 -5.16 19.81 -8.47
C ARG A 30 -4.86 19.56 -9.94
N MET A 31 -4.43 18.35 -10.22
CA MET A 31 -4.07 17.94 -11.58
C MET A 31 -5.13 16.99 -12.12
N VAL A 32 -5.39 17.09 -13.42
CA VAL A 32 -5.96 15.99 -14.19
C VAL A 32 -5.00 15.68 -15.34
N ASP A 33 -4.52 14.47 -15.37
CA ASP A 33 -3.42 14.03 -16.24
C ASP A 33 -2.22 15.00 -16.08
N GLU A 34 -1.85 15.74 -17.11
CA GLU A 34 -0.74 16.71 -17.06
C GLU A 34 -1.23 18.17 -16.87
N SER A 35 -2.54 18.40 -16.77
CA SER A 35 -3.13 19.73 -16.71
C SER A 35 -3.47 20.16 -15.30
N ILE A 36 -3.17 21.41 -14.95
CA ILE A 36 -3.60 22.01 -13.68
C ILE A 36 -5.06 22.46 -13.83
N ILE A 37 -5.97 21.89 -13.02
CA ILE A 37 -7.38 22.30 -12.99
C ILE A 37 -7.72 23.22 -11.82
N ALA A 38 -6.88 23.27 -10.79
CA ALA A 38 -6.95 24.25 -9.71
C ALA A 38 -5.58 24.47 -9.08
N ASP A 39 -5.30 25.72 -8.74
CA ASP A 39 -4.10 26.14 -8.00
C ASP A 39 -4.52 26.70 -6.64
N TYR A 40 -4.08 26.05 -5.57
CA TYR A 40 -4.40 26.41 -4.19
C TYR A 40 -3.29 27.25 -3.53
N GLY A 41 -2.15 27.41 -4.20
CA GLY A 41 -0.98 28.12 -3.69
C GLY A 41 -0.21 27.38 -2.60
N PHE A 42 0.46 28.16 -1.77
CA PHE A 42 1.42 27.69 -0.76
C PHE A 42 0.87 27.75 0.66
N GLY A 43 1.62 27.15 1.60
CA GLY A 43 1.46 27.33 3.03
C GLY A 43 0.12 26.82 3.58
N ILE A 44 -0.37 27.48 4.63
CA ILE A 44 -1.58 27.06 5.37
C ILE A 44 -2.83 27.25 4.50
N LYS A 45 -2.91 28.35 3.73
CA LYS A 45 -4.04 28.62 2.83
C LYS A 45 -4.20 27.48 1.81
N GLY A 46 -3.11 27.08 1.15
CA GLY A 46 -3.13 25.97 0.19
C GLY A 46 -3.52 24.64 0.87
N LYS A 47 -3.04 24.41 2.09
CA LYS A 47 -3.41 23.20 2.89
C LYS A 47 -4.90 23.14 3.23
N ILE A 48 -5.56 24.26 3.39
CA ILE A 48 -7.00 24.34 3.66
C ILE A 48 -7.77 24.21 2.33
N LEU A 49 -7.45 25.05 1.32
CA LEU A 49 -8.19 25.08 0.07
C LEU A 49 -8.22 23.73 -0.63
N LYS A 50 -7.11 22.99 -0.69
CA LYS A 50 -7.08 21.64 -1.29
C LYS A 50 -8.04 20.63 -0.66
N ARG A 51 -8.56 20.91 0.54
CA ARG A 51 -9.47 20.02 1.29
C ARG A 51 -10.93 20.45 1.23
N ILE A 52 -11.22 21.68 0.84
CA ILE A 52 -12.57 22.24 0.85
C ILE A 52 -13.06 22.67 -0.53
N GLU A 53 -12.16 23.00 -1.45
CA GLU A 53 -12.46 23.38 -2.80
C GLU A 53 -12.38 22.17 -3.72
N PHE A 54 -13.48 21.85 -4.38
CA PHE A 54 -13.63 20.72 -5.29
C PHE A 54 -14.46 21.07 -6.53
N ASP A 55 -14.86 22.31 -6.70
CA ASP A 55 -15.73 22.73 -7.81
C ASP A 55 -15.02 22.58 -9.16
N SER A 56 -13.69 22.72 -9.17
CA SER A 56 -12.84 22.44 -10.34
C SER A 56 -12.97 21.00 -10.84
N ILE A 57 -13.04 20.03 -9.93
CA ILE A 57 -13.23 18.60 -10.29
C ILE A 57 -14.62 18.41 -10.91
N VAL A 58 -15.66 18.99 -10.29
CA VAL A 58 -17.04 18.87 -10.80
C VAL A 58 -17.15 19.51 -12.18
N HIS A 59 -16.55 20.69 -12.36
CA HIS A 59 -16.53 21.36 -13.66
C HIS A 59 -15.82 20.53 -14.73
N TYR A 60 -14.68 19.92 -14.40
CA TYR A 60 -13.96 19.02 -15.30
C TYR A 60 -14.82 17.83 -15.72
N VAL A 61 -15.44 17.15 -14.75
CA VAL A 61 -16.32 16.00 -15.00
C VAL A 61 -17.49 16.36 -15.93
N GLN A 62 -18.08 17.55 -15.76
CA GLN A 62 -19.14 18.03 -16.64
C GLN A 62 -18.65 18.39 -18.04
N LYS A 63 -17.52 19.09 -18.12
CA LYS A 63 -16.94 19.56 -19.39
C LYS A 63 -16.54 18.38 -20.29
N GLU A 64 -15.90 17.35 -19.71
CA GLU A 64 -15.41 16.18 -20.44
C GLU A 64 -16.47 15.06 -20.51
N ASN A 65 -17.70 15.28 -20.03
CA ASN A 65 -18.81 14.31 -20.03
C ASN A 65 -18.43 12.97 -19.41
N ILE A 66 -17.71 12.98 -18.28
CA ILE A 66 -17.26 11.76 -17.60
C ILE A 66 -18.47 11.00 -17.06
N ASP A 67 -18.67 9.78 -17.48
CA ASP A 67 -19.80 8.91 -17.12
C ASP A 67 -19.51 7.94 -16.00
N PHE A 68 -18.22 7.69 -15.70
CA PHE A 68 -17.77 6.78 -14.66
C PHE A 68 -16.63 7.37 -13.83
N ILE A 69 -16.78 7.36 -12.51
CA ILE A 69 -15.80 7.92 -11.56
C ILE A 69 -15.35 6.82 -10.61
N TYR A 70 -14.05 6.52 -10.62
CA TYR A 70 -13.41 5.60 -9.69
C TYR A 70 -12.63 6.37 -8.63
N VAL A 71 -13.11 6.35 -7.40
CA VAL A 71 -12.52 7.07 -6.27
C VAL A 71 -11.69 6.13 -5.42
N ARG A 72 -10.40 6.41 -5.29
CA ARG A 72 -9.57 5.72 -4.30
C ARG A 72 -9.71 6.43 -2.95
N TYR A 73 -10.31 5.74 -1.98
CA TYR A 73 -10.58 6.29 -0.66
C TYR A 73 -9.32 6.35 0.20
N VAL A 74 -9.14 7.47 0.89
CA VAL A 74 -7.96 7.74 1.73
C VAL A 74 -8.35 8.13 3.16
N HIS A 75 -9.46 7.60 3.67
CA HIS A 75 -9.98 7.79 5.04
C HIS A 75 -10.17 9.28 5.40
N ASN A 76 -10.80 10.02 4.52
CA ASN A 76 -10.95 11.48 4.62
C ASN A 76 -12.40 11.95 4.51
N ALA A 77 -13.36 11.14 4.93
CA ALA A 77 -14.76 11.55 4.93
C ALA A 77 -14.97 12.81 5.79
N SER A 78 -15.66 13.77 5.23
CA SER A 78 -15.91 15.08 5.84
C SER A 78 -17.14 15.72 5.17
N PRO A 79 -17.70 16.80 5.72
CA PRO A 79 -18.77 17.54 5.04
C PRO A 79 -18.39 18.00 3.63
N PHE A 80 -17.11 18.34 3.41
CA PHE A 80 -16.63 18.81 2.11
C PHE A 80 -16.54 17.67 1.09
N SER A 81 -16.01 16.50 1.48
CA SER A 81 -15.98 15.33 0.59
C SER A 81 -17.40 14.80 0.30
N ILE A 82 -18.33 14.90 1.26
CA ILE A 82 -19.75 14.60 1.01
C ILE A 82 -20.34 15.56 -0.03
N ARG A 83 -20.05 16.88 0.09
CA ARG A 83 -20.50 17.87 -0.91
C ARG A 83 -19.95 17.51 -2.30
N LEU A 84 -18.67 17.14 -2.41
CA LEU A 84 -18.08 16.70 -3.67
C LEU A 84 -18.84 15.50 -4.25
N MET A 85 -18.99 14.41 -3.48
CA MET A 85 -19.70 13.21 -3.94
C MET A 85 -21.13 13.51 -4.37
N LYS A 86 -21.83 14.39 -3.63
CA LYS A 86 -23.19 14.84 -3.98
C LYS A 86 -23.22 15.60 -5.32
N LEU A 87 -22.25 16.47 -5.57
CA LEU A 87 -22.15 17.24 -6.82
C LEU A 87 -21.80 16.32 -7.99
N LEU A 88 -20.82 15.42 -7.80
CA LEU A 88 -20.46 14.43 -8.81
C LEU A 88 -21.66 13.51 -9.15
N LYS A 89 -22.43 13.09 -8.16
CA LYS A 89 -23.63 12.28 -8.42
C LYS A 89 -24.71 13.03 -9.25
N LYS A 90 -24.77 14.35 -9.13
CA LYS A 90 -25.69 15.19 -9.94
C LYS A 90 -25.27 15.31 -11.41
N THR A 91 -24.02 15.01 -11.77
CA THR A 91 -23.62 14.99 -13.18
C THR A 91 -24.19 13.79 -13.95
N GLY A 92 -24.76 12.80 -13.26
CA GLY A 92 -25.23 11.55 -13.84
C GLY A 92 -24.18 10.45 -13.85
N ALA A 93 -22.94 10.73 -13.54
CA ALA A 93 -21.85 9.76 -13.51
C ALA A 93 -22.12 8.63 -12.47
N ARG A 94 -21.70 7.43 -12.82
CA ARG A 94 -21.63 6.31 -11.87
C ARG A 94 -20.37 6.45 -11.02
N ILE A 95 -20.52 6.32 -9.70
CA ILE A 95 -19.43 6.50 -8.75
C ILE A 95 -19.14 5.19 -8.04
N VAL A 96 -17.92 4.73 -8.17
CA VAL A 96 -17.40 3.55 -7.47
C VAL A 96 -16.25 3.98 -6.56
N MET A 97 -16.21 3.48 -5.33
CA MET A 97 -15.18 3.85 -4.35
C MET A 97 -14.37 2.64 -3.90
N GLU A 98 -13.07 2.68 -4.11
CA GLU A 98 -12.14 1.64 -3.63
C GLU A 98 -11.76 1.88 -2.17
N ILE A 99 -12.04 0.88 -1.31
CA ILE A 99 -11.56 0.79 0.07
C ILE A 99 -10.61 -0.42 0.14
N PRO A 100 -9.30 -0.20 0.02
CA PRO A 100 -8.33 -1.30 -0.13
C PRO A 100 -8.25 -2.21 1.09
N THR A 101 -8.40 -1.63 2.28
CA THR A 101 -8.38 -2.35 3.57
C THR A 101 -9.69 -2.08 4.29
N TYR A 102 -10.39 -3.13 4.70
CA TYR A 102 -11.58 -3.01 5.54
C TYR A 102 -11.69 -4.23 6.47
N PRO A 103 -11.95 -4.03 7.77
CA PRO A 103 -11.96 -2.75 8.47
C PRO A 103 -10.55 -2.17 8.64
N TYR A 104 -10.39 -0.85 8.54
CA TYR A 104 -9.09 -0.18 8.64
C TYR A 104 -8.86 0.55 9.98
N ASP A 105 -9.85 0.56 10.87
CA ASP A 105 -9.81 1.31 12.12
C ASP A 105 -8.61 0.91 13.01
N GLN A 106 -8.21 -0.35 12.96
CA GLN A 106 -7.09 -0.89 13.72
C GLN A 106 -5.72 -0.37 13.23
N GLU A 107 -5.63 0.02 11.96
CA GLU A 107 -4.38 0.57 11.39
C GLU A 107 -4.00 1.93 12.00
N TYR A 108 -4.95 2.59 12.67
CA TYR A 108 -4.73 3.88 13.36
C TYR A 108 -4.33 3.73 14.83
N LYS A 109 -4.36 2.51 15.38
CA LYS A 109 -3.91 2.28 16.77
C LYS A 109 -2.42 2.59 16.92
N GLY A 110 -2.09 3.36 17.96
CA GLY A 110 -0.72 3.76 18.24
C GLY A 110 -0.17 4.90 17.37
N LEU A 111 -0.95 5.40 16.40
CA LEU A 111 -0.54 6.59 15.64
C LEU A 111 -0.71 7.88 16.46
N PRO A 112 0.02 8.96 16.11
CA PRO A 112 -0.11 10.27 16.75
C PRO A 112 -1.54 10.78 16.81
N PHE A 113 -1.87 11.59 17.82
CA PHE A 113 -3.22 12.09 18.10
C PHE A 113 -3.92 12.74 16.90
N VAL A 114 -3.17 13.40 16.01
CA VAL A 114 -3.70 13.99 14.78
C VAL A 114 -4.39 12.96 13.90
N TYR A 115 -3.79 11.76 13.74
CA TYR A 115 -4.37 10.67 12.95
C TYR A 115 -5.60 10.08 13.62
N GLN A 116 -5.62 9.99 14.96
CA GLN A 116 -6.81 9.56 15.71
C GLN A 116 -7.99 10.51 15.49
N ARG A 117 -7.74 11.84 15.45
CA ARG A 117 -8.77 12.83 15.13
C ARG A 117 -9.28 12.70 13.69
N ILE A 118 -8.39 12.45 12.73
CA ILE A 118 -8.78 12.22 11.32
C ILE A 118 -9.71 11.00 11.24
N LEU A 119 -9.34 9.90 11.88
CA LEU A 119 -10.17 8.70 11.92
C LEU A 119 -11.53 8.95 12.61
N PHE A 120 -11.56 9.72 13.69
CA PHE A 120 -12.80 10.07 14.38
C PHE A 120 -13.76 10.83 13.45
N ILE A 121 -13.26 11.87 12.76
CA ILE A 121 -14.03 12.62 11.78
C ILE A 121 -14.52 11.70 10.66
N ASP A 122 -13.63 10.89 10.14
CA ASP A 122 -13.96 9.91 9.10
C ASP A 122 -15.11 8.99 9.54
N LYS A 123 -15.06 8.44 10.74
CA LYS A 123 -16.13 7.59 11.29
C LYS A 123 -17.50 8.29 11.35
N CYS A 124 -17.50 9.58 11.67
CA CYS A 124 -18.73 10.36 11.72
C CYS A 124 -19.38 10.55 10.33
N PHE A 125 -18.55 10.63 9.28
CA PHE A 125 -19.02 11.05 7.96
C PHE A 125 -18.99 9.97 6.88
N ARG A 126 -18.21 8.89 7.03
CA ARG A 126 -18.00 7.88 5.98
C ARG A 126 -19.29 7.19 5.50
N GLN A 127 -20.23 6.90 6.38
CA GLN A 127 -21.52 6.33 5.99
C GLN A 127 -22.40 7.33 5.21
N HIS A 128 -22.31 8.62 5.57
CA HIS A 128 -23.04 9.67 4.85
C HIS A 128 -22.43 9.89 3.45
N LEU A 129 -21.10 9.85 3.35
CA LEU A 129 -20.40 9.93 2.08
C LEU A 129 -20.78 8.76 1.15
N ALA A 130 -20.83 7.55 1.70
CA ALA A 130 -21.19 6.35 0.95
C ALA A 130 -22.60 6.41 0.31
N ARG A 131 -23.51 7.25 0.81
CA ARG A 131 -24.85 7.42 0.20
C ARG A 131 -24.82 7.89 -1.26
N TYR A 132 -23.74 8.54 -1.67
CA TYR A 132 -23.55 9.06 -3.02
C TYR A 132 -22.69 8.13 -3.90
N VAL A 133 -22.30 6.97 -3.39
CA VAL A 133 -21.50 5.96 -4.10
C VAL A 133 -22.43 4.82 -4.53
N ASP A 134 -22.28 4.34 -5.75
CA ASP A 134 -23.10 3.25 -6.28
C ASP A 134 -22.64 1.89 -5.73
N LYS A 135 -21.31 1.63 -5.77
CA LYS A 135 -20.70 0.40 -5.24
C LYS A 135 -19.37 0.70 -4.57
N ILE A 136 -18.97 -0.16 -3.65
CA ILE A 136 -17.65 -0.12 -3.03
C ILE A 136 -16.81 -1.27 -3.58
N VAL A 137 -15.61 -0.95 -4.07
CA VAL A 137 -14.61 -1.94 -4.44
C VAL A 137 -13.75 -2.23 -3.20
N THR A 138 -13.59 -3.51 -2.86
CA THR A 138 -12.82 -3.91 -1.68
C THR A 138 -11.96 -5.15 -1.95
N PHE A 139 -10.87 -5.27 -1.19
CA PHE A 139 -10.03 -6.47 -1.18
C PHE A 139 -10.37 -7.41 -0.02
N SER A 140 -11.35 -7.04 0.80
CA SER A 140 -11.90 -7.85 1.88
C SER A 140 -13.05 -8.73 1.39
N ASP A 141 -13.50 -9.65 2.25
CA ASP A 141 -14.57 -10.59 1.93
C ASP A 141 -15.98 -10.08 2.32
N TYR A 142 -16.12 -8.79 2.62
CA TYR A 142 -17.41 -8.18 2.98
C TYR A 142 -18.29 -7.93 1.75
N ASP A 143 -19.55 -8.36 1.80
CA ASP A 143 -20.54 -8.13 0.73
C ASP A 143 -21.18 -6.73 0.81
N ILE A 144 -21.19 -6.15 2.00
CA ILE A 144 -21.75 -4.82 2.27
C ILE A 144 -20.77 -4.04 3.14
N ILE A 145 -20.43 -2.82 2.70
CA ILE A 145 -19.66 -1.84 3.46
C ILE A 145 -20.45 -0.53 3.47
N TRP A 146 -20.67 0.05 4.66
CA TRP A 146 -21.42 1.30 4.87
C TRP A 146 -22.77 1.34 4.12
N ASN A 147 -23.52 0.25 4.20
CA ASN A 147 -24.82 0.05 3.52
C ASN A 147 -24.73 0.14 1.98
N ARG A 148 -23.57 -0.17 1.39
CA ARG A 148 -23.38 -0.26 -0.06
C ARG A 148 -22.90 -1.66 -0.45
N PRO A 149 -23.43 -2.19 -1.57
CA PRO A 149 -22.96 -3.46 -2.10
C PRO A 149 -21.50 -3.32 -2.54
N THR A 150 -20.74 -4.40 -2.36
CA THR A 150 -19.31 -4.43 -2.71
C THR A 150 -19.05 -5.15 -4.04
N ILE A 151 -17.96 -4.78 -4.66
CA ILE A 151 -17.28 -5.54 -5.70
C ILE A 151 -15.98 -6.04 -5.07
N ARG A 152 -15.91 -7.35 -4.81
CA ARG A 152 -14.72 -7.96 -4.25
C ARG A 152 -13.71 -8.20 -5.34
N ILE A 153 -12.56 -7.57 -5.21
CA ILE A 153 -11.42 -7.75 -6.11
C ILE A 153 -10.19 -8.17 -5.33
N SER A 154 -9.12 -8.38 -6.03
CA SER A 154 -7.82 -8.67 -5.46
C SER A 154 -6.76 -7.76 -6.06
N ASN A 155 -5.63 -7.63 -5.39
CA ASN A 155 -4.49 -6.94 -5.98
C ASN A 155 -4.07 -7.65 -7.28
N GLY A 156 -3.96 -6.90 -8.36
CA GLY A 156 -3.38 -7.36 -9.62
C GLY A 156 -1.86 -7.21 -9.61
N ILE A 157 -1.20 -7.87 -10.54
CA ILE A 157 0.21 -7.72 -10.84
C ILE A 157 0.39 -7.72 -12.35
N ASP A 158 1.30 -6.90 -12.84
CA ASP A 158 1.67 -6.86 -14.26
C ASP A 158 2.89 -7.75 -14.48
N PHE A 159 2.67 -8.93 -15.05
CA PHE A 159 3.74 -9.89 -15.31
C PHE A 159 4.74 -9.41 -16.36
N SER A 160 4.38 -8.45 -17.21
CA SER A 160 5.31 -7.89 -18.21
C SER A 160 6.39 -7.01 -17.59
N GLU A 161 6.13 -6.49 -16.38
CA GLU A 161 7.03 -5.56 -15.66
C GLU A 161 7.85 -6.27 -14.56
N ILE A 162 7.60 -7.57 -14.34
CA ILE A 162 8.25 -8.32 -13.27
C ILE A 162 9.04 -9.46 -13.88
N PRO A 163 10.37 -9.41 -13.84
CA PRO A 163 11.20 -10.49 -14.36
C PRO A 163 11.03 -11.77 -13.53
N LEU A 164 10.89 -12.88 -14.21
CA LEU A 164 10.99 -14.19 -13.58
C LEU A 164 12.43 -14.41 -13.11
N ARG A 165 12.62 -14.86 -11.88
CA ARG A 165 13.95 -15.20 -11.37
C ARG A 165 14.58 -16.34 -12.21
N GLY A 166 15.83 -16.16 -12.61
CA GLY A 166 16.57 -17.18 -13.29
C GLY A 166 16.86 -18.41 -12.40
N PRO A 167 17.24 -19.55 -13.01
CA PRO A 167 17.66 -20.72 -12.25
C PRO A 167 18.92 -20.37 -11.43
N LYS A 168 18.92 -20.70 -10.13
CA LYS A 168 20.06 -20.52 -9.25
C LYS A 168 20.86 -21.82 -9.16
N ASN A 169 22.14 -21.74 -9.38
CA ASN A 169 23.03 -22.87 -9.11
C ASN A 169 23.21 -22.98 -7.58
N ASP A 170 22.60 -23.97 -7.00
CA ASP A 170 22.65 -24.25 -5.56
C ASP A 170 23.98 -24.92 -5.19
N THR A 171 25.07 -24.15 -5.22
CA THR A 171 26.40 -24.61 -4.84
C THR A 171 26.80 -24.22 -3.42
N ALA A 172 26.05 -23.36 -2.78
CA ALA A 172 26.33 -22.89 -1.44
C ALA A 172 25.30 -23.46 -0.46
N HIS A 173 25.75 -24.07 0.64
CA HIS A 173 24.90 -24.44 1.78
C HIS A 173 24.34 -23.20 2.47
N SER A 174 23.56 -22.41 1.74
CA SER A 174 22.96 -21.16 2.25
C SER A 174 21.54 -20.95 1.74
N LEU A 175 20.70 -20.37 2.59
CA LEU A 175 19.34 -19.96 2.29
C LEU A 175 19.24 -18.44 2.36
N GLN A 176 18.88 -17.82 1.24
CA GLN A 176 18.74 -16.38 1.11
C GLN A 176 17.26 -15.98 1.22
N LEU A 177 16.87 -15.36 2.32
CA LEU A 177 15.54 -14.84 2.54
C LEU A 177 15.46 -13.37 2.09
N ILE A 178 14.31 -12.97 1.55
CA ILE A 178 14.01 -11.57 1.22
C ILE A 178 12.68 -11.13 1.81
N ALA A 179 12.67 -9.94 2.42
CA ALA A 179 11.48 -9.30 2.96
C ALA A 179 11.36 -7.88 2.40
N VAL A 180 10.40 -7.63 1.50
CA VAL A 180 10.16 -6.29 0.92
C VAL A 180 8.94 -5.66 1.58
N ALA A 181 9.11 -4.51 2.26
CA ALA A 181 7.99 -3.82 2.91
C ALA A 181 8.29 -2.36 3.29
N THR A 182 7.25 -1.52 3.33
CA THR A 182 7.22 -0.42 4.30
C THR A 182 7.03 -1.03 5.68
N MET A 183 8.04 -0.91 6.55
CA MET A 183 8.09 -1.66 7.81
C MET A 183 7.02 -1.20 8.79
N HIS A 184 6.19 -2.14 9.22
CA HIS A 184 5.16 -1.97 10.24
C HIS A 184 5.16 -3.17 11.20
N PRO A 185 4.65 -3.03 12.43
CA PRO A 185 4.63 -4.12 13.42
C PRO A 185 3.95 -5.40 12.94
N TRP A 186 2.95 -5.29 12.06
CA TRP A 186 2.24 -6.45 11.49
C TRP A 186 3.02 -7.23 10.43
N HIS A 187 4.19 -6.75 10.00
CA HIS A 187 5.08 -7.56 9.16
C HIS A 187 5.79 -8.65 9.94
N GLY A 188 5.95 -8.49 11.26
CA GLY A 188 6.48 -9.52 12.14
C GLY A 188 7.97 -9.78 11.96
N PHE A 189 8.77 -8.76 11.63
CA PHE A 189 10.23 -8.91 11.50
C PHE A 189 10.89 -9.29 12.82
N ASP A 190 10.35 -8.86 13.95
CA ASP A 190 10.75 -9.32 15.29
C ASP A 190 10.67 -10.85 15.42
N ARG A 191 9.65 -11.48 14.82
CA ARG A 191 9.48 -12.94 14.82
C ARG A 191 10.55 -13.65 13.97
N VAL A 192 10.86 -13.08 12.80
CA VAL A 192 11.93 -13.63 11.93
C VAL A 192 13.27 -13.52 12.63
N ILE A 193 13.59 -12.34 13.20
CA ILE A 193 14.84 -12.11 13.93
C ILE A 193 14.97 -13.08 15.09
N ALA A 194 13.91 -13.26 15.89
CA ALA A 194 13.90 -14.23 17.00
C ALA A 194 14.06 -15.67 16.51
N GLY A 195 13.43 -16.05 15.38
CA GLY A 195 13.60 -17.35 14.75
C GLY A 195 15.04 -17.60 14.31
N MET A 196 15.66 -16.64 13.65
CA MET A 196 17.07 -16.71 13.24
C MET A 196 18.01 -16.77 14.45
N ALA A 197 17.73 -16.00 15.50
CA ALA A 197 18.49 -16.07 16.75
C ALA A 197 18.43 -17.46 17.39
N ASN A 198 17.24 -18.08 17.39
CA ASN A 198 17.11 -19.45 17.87
C ASN A 198 17.84 -20.45 16.98
N TYR A 199 17.73 -20.29 15.65
CA TYR A 199 18.45 -21.12 14.68
C TYR A 199 19.96 -21.11 14.94
N TYR A 200 20.59 -19.96 14.96
CA TYR A 200 22.03 -19.81 15.15
C TYR A 200 22.52 -20.19 16.56
N ARG A 201 21.66 -20.17 17.55
CA ARG A 201 21.98 -20.67 18.89
C ARG A 201 22.03 -22.21 18.95
N THR A 202 21.20 -22.88 18.15
CA THR A 202 21.03 -24.35 18.19
C THR A 202 21.82 -25.06 17.09
N HIS A 203 22.19 -24.35 16.01
CA HIS A 203 22.91 -24.88 14.85
C HIS A 203 24.29 -24.23 14.77
N THR A 204 25.24 -24.81 15.49
CA THR A 204 26.62 -24.33 15.59
C THR A 204 27.59 -25.11 14.70
N ASP A 205 27.11 -26.16 14.01
CA ASP A 205 27.92 -26.96 13.12
C ASP A 205 28.28 -26.19 11.84
N THR A 206 29.49 -26.34 11.37
CA THR A 206 29.97 -25.75 10.12
C THR A 206 29.29 -26.31 8.88
N HIS A 207 28.65 -27.48 8.98
CA HIS A 207 27.86 -28.13 7.92
C HIS A 207 26.39 -27.67 7.86
N ASP A 208 25.90 -26.91 8.85
CA ASP A 208 24.55 -26.38 8.84
C ASP A 208 24.36 -25.31 7.77
N TYR A 209 23.16 -25.23 7.19
CA TYR A 209 22.81 -24.20 6.25
C TYR A 209 22.93 -22.80 6.88
N LYS A 210 23.62 -21.91 6.20
CA LYS A 210 23.65 -20.49 6.61
C LYS A 210 22.42 -19.76 6.09
N VAL A 211 21.66 -19.19 6.98
CA VAL A 211 20.44 -18.45 6.64
C VAL A 211 20.72 -16.95 6.66
N TYR A 212 20.50 -16.29 5.54
CA TYR A 212 20.61 -14.83 5.42
C TYR A 212 19.25 -14.20 5.21
N LEU A 213 19.05 -12.99 5.68
CA LEU A 213 17.83 -12.22 5.49
C LEU A 213 18.13 -10.82 4.97
N ASN A 214 17.62 -10.50 3.79
CA ASN A 214 17.64 -9.18 3.21
C ASN A 214 16.30 -8.49 3.48
N ILE A 215 16.30 -7.44 4.29
CA ILE A 215 15.11 -6.61 4.57
C ILE A 215 15.21 -5.37 3.70
N VAL A 216 14.34 -5.25 2.69
CA VAL A 216 14.32 -4.13 1.74
C VAL A 216 13.14 -3.22 2.04
N GLY A 217 13.42 -1.94 2.26
CA GLY A 217 12.38 -0.93 2.47
C GLY A 217 12.73 0.09 3.53
N PHE A 218 11.71 0.76 4.02
CA PHE A 218 11.82 1.81 5.04
C PHE A 218 10.70 1.67 6.06
N GLY A 219 10.82 2.38 7.18
CA GLY A 219 9.81 2.39 8.23
C GLY A 219 9.99 3.61 9.12
N VAL A 220 9.17 3.70 10.17
CA VAL A 220 9.34 4.70 11.21
C VAL A 220 10.71 4.44 11.89
N PRO A 221 11.57 5.46 12.05
CA PRO A 221 12.93 5.28 12.55
C PRO A 221 12.99 4.46 13.85
N GLU A 222 12.11 4.74 14.80
CA GLU A 222 12.07 4.06 16.10
C GLU A 222 11.84 2.55 15.97
N LEU A 223 11.00 2.15 15.00
CA LEU A 223 10.72 0.74 14.74
C LEU A 223 11.89 0.05 14.04
N VAL A 224 12.48 0.71 13.05
CA VAL A 224 13.67 0.18 12.35
C VAL A 224 14.85 0.01 13.31
N ASP A 225 15.08 1.00 14.17
CA ASP A 225 16.12 0.97 15.18
C ASP A 225 15.89 -0.12 16.24
N SER A 226 14.62 -0.39 16.60
CA SER A 226 14.31 -1.52 17.49
C SER A 226 14.72 -2.85 16.88
N TYR A 227 14.43 -3.08 15.59
CA TYR A 227 14.85 -4.30 14.89
C TYR A 227 16.38 -4.42 14.78
N LYS A 228 17.08 -3.32 14.48
CA LYS A 228 18.55 -3.31 14.46
C LYS A 228 19.16 -3.62 15.82
N LYS A 229 18.57 -3.09 16.90
CA LYS A 229 18.98 -3.42 18.29
C LYS A 229 18.79 -4.92 18.59
N ASP A 230 17.67 -5.49 18.16
CA ASP A 230 17.42 -6.93 18.34
C ASP A 230 18.44 -7.78 17.54
N VAL A 231 18.76 -7.37 16.32
CA VAL A 231 19.80 -8.02 15.50
C VAL A 231 21.16 -7.96 16.21
N ALA A 232 21.58 -6.81 16.70
CA ALA A 232 22.85 -6.64 17.43
C ALA A 232 22.86 -7.43 18.74
N LYS A 233 21.76 -7.40 19.50
CA LYS A 233 21.61 -8.19 20.73
C LYS A 233 21.86 -9.69 20.53
N HIS A 234 21.47 -10.21 19.38
CA HIS A 234 21.61 -11.62 19.02
C HIS A 234 22.84 -11.91 18.14
N GLN A 235 23.72 -10.92 17.88
CA GLN A 235 24.93 -11.05 17.06
C GLN A 235 24.64 -11.54 15.63
N LEU A 236 23.55 -11.04 15.03
CA LEU A 236 23.08 -11.47 13.71
C LEU A 236 23.43 -10.49 12.58
N GLU A 237 24.27 -9.47 12.82
CA GLU A 237 24.57 -8.40 11.86
C GLU A 237 25.15 -8.91 10.55
N LYS A 238 25.90 -10.01 10.58
CA LYS A 238 26.45 -10.66 9.38
C LYS A 238 25.43 -11.49 8.59
N TYR A 239 24.26 -11.76 9.18
CA TYR A 239 23.21 -12.61 8.58
C TYR A 239 21.96 -11.81 8.19
N ILE A 240 21.75 -10.65 8.78
CA ILE A 240 20.55 -9.82 8.52
C ILE A 240 21.01 -8.45 8.01
N ILE A 241 20.66 -8.16 6.76
CA ILE A 241 21.03 -6.92 6.07
C ILE A 241 19.78 -6.06 5.89
N PHE A 242 19.86 -4.80 6.35
CA PHE A 242 18.84 -3.81 6.11
C PHE A 242 19.23 -2.95 4.90
N HIS A 243 18.49 -3.07 3.83
CA HIS A 243 18.58 -2.19 2.67
C HIS A 243 17.61 -1.02 2.83
N SER A 244 17.93 0.12 2.22
CA SER A 244 16.96 1.19 1.99
C SER A 244 15.86 0.72 1.02
N ALA A 245 14.92 1.60 0.68
CA ALA A 245 13.97 1.30 -0.39
C ALA A 245 14.74 1.16 -1.72
N LEU A 246 14.64 -0.01 -2.33
CA LEU A 246 15.20 -0.33 -3.63
C LEU A 246 14.10 -0.44 -4.67
N TYR A 247 14.41 -0.11 -5.93
CA TYR A 247 13.47 -0.12 -7.04
C TYR A 247 14.14 -0.61 -8.34
N GLY A 248 13.33 -1.13 -9.27
CA GLY A 248 13.81 -1.57 -10.57
C GLY A 248 14.97 -2.55 -10.46
N LYS A 249 16.04 -2.31 -11.22
CA LYS A 249 17.20 -3.21 -11.31
C LYS A 249 17.90 -3.51 -9.99
N GLU A 250 17.95 -2.54 -9.06
CA GLU A 250 18.55 -2.75 -7.75
C GLU A 250 17.75 -3.75 -6.91
N LEU A 251 16.42 -3.62 -6.92
CA LEU A 251 15.54 -4.57 -6.26
C LEU A 251 15.57 -5.94 -6.95
N ASP A 252 15.58 -5.96 -8.28
CA ASP A 252 15.67 -7.19 -9.06
C ASP A 252 16.94 -7.98 -8.74
N ALA A 253 18.08 -7.30 -8.58
CA ALA A 253 19.36 -7.94 -8.20
C ALA A 253 19.29 -8.64 -6.82
N VAL A 254 18.55 -8.07 -5.85
CA VAL A 254 18.33 -8.74 -4.55
C VAL A 254 17.41 -9.95 -4.72
N PHE A 255 16.38 -9.85 -5.54
CA PHE A 255 15.49 -10.97 -5.83
C PHE A 255 16.19 -12.13 -6.53
N GLU A 256 17.08 -11.85 -7.48
CA GLU A 256 17.84 -12.88 -8.20
C GLU A 256 18.68 -13.78 -7.26
N GLN A 257 19.16 -13.20 -6.15
CA GLN A 257 19.93 -13.93 -5.14
C GLN A 257 19.06 -14.60 -4.08
N SER A 258 17.74 -14.35 -4.07
CA SER A 258 16.87 -14.80 -3.00
C SER A 258 16.25 -16.16 -3.29
N ASP A 259 16.14 -17.00 -2.27
CA ASP A 259 15.54 -18.34 -2.36
C ASP A 259 14.10 -18.35 -1.90
N MET A 260 13.75 -17.51 -0.88
CA MET A 260 12.42 -17.49 -0.29
C MET A 260 12.02 -16.09 0.13
N GLY A 261 10.76 -15.73 -0.14
CA GLY A 261 10.15 -14.47 0.27
C GLY A 261 9.51 -14.55 1.65
N ILE A 262 9.66 -13.49 2.44
CA ILE A 262 9.00 -13.35 3.74
C ILE A 262 7.81 -12.40 3.60
N GLY A 263 6.62 -12.94 3.78
CA GLY A 263 5.37 -12.20 3.79
C GLY A 263 5.13 -11.43 5.10
N SER A 264 3.88 -11.29 5.52
CA SER A 264 3.54 -10.62 6.79
C SER A 264 3.20 -11.65 7.85
N LEU A 265 4.12 -11.87 8.80
CA LEU A 265 4.03 -12.95 9.80
C LEU A 265 3.26 -12.60 11.07
N ALA A 266 2.78 -11.36 11.21
CA ALA A 266 2.07 -10.89 12.40
C ALA A 266 0.83 -10.05 12.04
N ARG A 267 0.12 -10.42 10.97
CA ARG A 267 -1.01 -9.63 10.47
C ARG A 267 -2.17 -9.52 11.46
N HIS A 268 -2.32 -10.50 12.33
CA HIS A 268 -3.25 -10.45 13.47
C HIS A 268 -3.10 -9.17 14.31
N ARG A 269 -1.89 -8.56 14.39
CA ARG A 269 -1.65 -7.28 15.09
C ARG A 269 -2.41 -6.10 14.48
N SER A 270 -2.84 -6.21 13.22
CA SER A 270 -3.70 -5.22 12.55
C SER A 270 -5.16 -5.66 12.46
N GLY A 271 -5.56 -6.75 13.13
CA GLY A 271 -6.92 -7.27 13.13
C GLY A 271 -7.36 -7.84 11.78
N ILE A 272 -6.42 -8.29 10.95
CA ILE A 272 -6.68 -8.86 9.63
C ILE A 272 -6.14 -10.27 9.58
N ASP A 273 -7.02 -11.25 9.36
CA ASP A 273 -6.66 -12.67 9.33
C ASP A 273 -6.32 -13.15 7.92
N LYS A 274 -6.97 -12.60 6.89
CA LYS A 274 -6.74 -12.98 5.49
C LYS A 274 -5.95 -11.91 4.74
N ILE A 275 -4.86 -12.32 4.10
CA ILE A 275 -3.95 -11.41 3.41
C ILE A 275 -3.96 -11.66 1.91
N LYS A 276 -4.12 -10.56 1.14
CA LYS A 276 -3.97 -10.54 -0.31
C LYS A 276 -2.96 -9.44 -0.70
N THR A 277 -1.72 -9.52 -0.14
CA THR A 277 -0.73 -8.45 -0.30
C THR A 277 -0.06 -8.47 -1.67
N LEU A 278 0.38 -7.29 -2.12
CA LEU A 278 1.14 -7.15 -3.38
C LEU A 278 2.46 -7.92 -3.34
N LYS A 279 3.18 -7.88 -2.22
CA LYS A 279 4.48 -8.54 -2.09
C LYS A 279 4.41 -10.06 -2.29
N ASN A 280 3.38 -10.73 -1.76
CA ASN A 280 3.22 -12.17 -1.96
C ASN A 280 2.97 -12.50 -3.43
N ARG A 281 2.26 -11.63 -4.16
CA ARG A 281 2.05 -11.77 -5.60
C ARG A 281 3.31 -11.51 -6.41
N GLU A 282 4.11 -10.55 -5.97
CA GLU A 282 5.40 -10.28 -6.59
C GLU A 282 6.37 -11.46 -6.39
N TYR A 283 6.42 -12.06 -5.20
CA TYR A 283 7.19 -13.28 -4.98
C TYR A 283 6.75 -14.41 -5.92
N ALA A 284 5.43 -14.65 -5.99
CA ALA A 284 4.88 -15.66 -6.90
C ALA A 284 5.17 -15.36 -8.37
N ALA A 285 5.06 -14.09 -8.80
CA ALA A 285 5.35 -13.67 -10.17
C ALA A 285 6.83 -13.85 -10.56
N ARG A 286 7.73 -13.70 -9.58
CA ARG A 286 9.17 -13.96 -9.76
C ARG A 286 9.53 -15.44 -9.66
N GLY A 287 8.58 -16.33 -9.38
CA GLY A 287 8.84 -17.75 -9.17
C GLY A 287 9.55 -18.05 -7.84
N ILE A 288 9.42 -17.18 -6.84
CA ILE A 288 10.04 -17.33 -5.52
C ILE A 288 9.00 -17.89 -4.54
N PRO A 289 9.25 -19.05 -3.89
CA PRO A 289 8.41 -19.54 -2.81
C PRO A 289 8.41 -18.55 -1.65
N PHE A 290 7.32 -18.49 -0.87
CA PHE A 290 7.22 -17.54 0.25
C PHE A 290 6.41 -18.09 1.41
N VAL A 291 6.67 -17.56 2.60
CA VAL A 291 5.92 -17.83 3.84
C VAL A 291 5.19 -16.56 4.31
N TYR A 292 4.02 -16.73 4.96
CA TYR A 292 3.24 -15.62 5.50
C TYR A 292 2.32 -16.05 6.65
#